data_1aec3c93f1875f03ff85c2c6ae4ed354
#
_entry.id   1aec3c93f1875f03ff85c2c6ae4ed354
#
_cell.length_a   1.000
_cell.length_b   1.000
_cell.length_c   1.000
_cell.angle_alpha   90.00
_cell.angle_beta   90.00
_cell.angle_gamma   90.00
#
_symmetry.space_group_name_H-M   'P 1'
#
loop_
_entity.id
_entity.type
_entity.pdbx_description
1 polymer ?
#
loop_
_entity_poly.entity_id
_entity_poly.type
_entity_poly.pdbx_seq_one_letter_code
_entity_poly.pdbx_strand_id
1 'polypeptide(L)'
;MDSKTLQTLRRDAEDICRSAIEASVPDAAIQRALAQLPPCQGRTVLVSIGKAGWQTAKAAYDALGSTIEQGVVVTKYGHSQGPIGDLAIYEAGHPVPDEHSVRATEAALAAVSGLSARDRVLFLVSGGGSALFERPLVPLAELEDITGQMLVCGADITQINTIRKRLSGVKGGRFAQLCAPAHVYAILLSDVIGDPPDMIASGPAYPDSTTTAQAMALVSRYGLTLSPQALDLLEQEPPKVLDNVTTVITGSVAQLCRDAAARAEALGYRTCLLTDRLQCEAREAGRFLSAMAGTHAGKGEKTAYILGGETVVHLTGHGLGGRNQELALAAAEGLAGLEAVVASVGSDGTDGPTDAAGGITDGATADALTALGISIDQTLADNDAYHALKACGGLVVTGPTGTNVNDITVLLV
;
A
#
# COMPACT_ATOMS: atom_id res chain seq x y z
N MET A 1 4.25 34.51 -18.64
CA MET A 1 3.76 33.14 -18.41
C MET A 1 2.41 32.97 -19.11
N ASP A 2 2.23 31.97 -19.95
CA ASP A 2 0.96 31.74 -20.63
C ASP A 2 -0.02 30.98 -19.72
N SER A 3 -1.11 31.62 -19.33
CA SER A 3 -2.16 31.01 -18.48
C SER A 3 -2.74 29.73 -19.10
N LYS A 4 -2.78 29.63 -20.44
CA LYS A 4 -3.29 28.46 -21.16
C LYS A 4 -2.33 27.27 -21.02
N THR A 5 -1.03 27.52 -21.03
CA THR A 5 0.00 26.48 -20.82
C THR A 5 -0.12 25.91 -19.40
N LEU A 6 -0.21 26.74 -18.35
CA LEU A 6 -0.38 26.26 -16.99
C LEU A 6 -1.66 25.45 -16.80
N GLN A 7 -2.79 25.89 -17.37
CA GLN A 7 -4.04 25.12 -17.32
C GLN A 7 -3.91 23.75 -17.99
N THR A 8 -3.15 23.67 -19.08
CA THR A 8 -2.89 22.39 -19.77
C THR A 8 -2.03 21.48 -18.88
N LEU A 9 -0.94 21.99 -18.31
CA LEU A 9 -0.07 21.24 -17.41
C LEU A 9 -0.83 20.72 -16.17
N ARG A 10 -1.69 21.54 -15.55
CA ARG A 10 -2.51 21.11 -14.41
C ARG A 10 -3.44 19.98 -14.79
N ARG A 11 -4.20 20.12 -15.88
CA ARG A 11 -5.10 19.09 -16.38
C ARG A 11 -4.35 17.79 -16.68
N ASP A 12 -3.19 17.89 -17.33
CA ASP A 12 -2.38 16.72 -17.67
C ASP A 12 -1.83 16.03 -16.41
N ALA A 13 -1.38 16.79 -15.39
CA ALA A 13 -0.93 16.24 -14.11
C ALA A 13 -2.07 15.53 -13.35
N GLU A 14 -3.25 16.15 -13.28
CA GLU A 14 -4.44 15.52 -12.68
C GLU A 14 -4.84 14.24 -13.42
N ASP A 15 -4.80 14.25 -14.75
CA ASP A 15 -5.15 13.10 -15.60
C ASP A 15 -4.13 11.96 -15.41
N ILE A 16 -2.84 12.25 -15.30
CA ILE A 16 -1.79 11.27 -15.01
C ILE A 16 -2.03 10.62 -13.65
N CYS A 17 -2.23 11.41 -12.59
CA CYS A 17 -2.47 10.88 -11.26
C CYS A 17 -3.76 10.03 -11.21
N ARG A 18 -4.87 10.54 -11.74
CA ARG A 18 -6.15 9.84 -11.79
C ARG A 18 -6.04 8.52 -12.56
N SER A 19 -5.48 8.52 -13.76
CA SER A 19 -5.35 7.32 -14.58
C SER A 19 -4.48 6.26 -13.90
N ALA A 20 -3.41 6.65 -13.21
CA ALA A 20 -2.56 5.74 -12.45
C ALA A 20 -3.32 5.10 -11.27
N ILE A 21 -4.10 5.90 -10.54
CA ILE A 21 -4.93 5.42 -9.41
C ILE A 21 -6.01 4.45 -9.93
N GLU A 22 -6.73 4.80 -10.99
CA GLU A 22 -7.74 3.93 -11.62
C GLU A 22 -7.15 2.60 -12.10
N ALA A 23 -5.93 2.60 -12.64
CA ALA A 23 -5.23 1.38 -13.03
C ALA A 23 -4.75 0.54 -11.83
N SER A 24 -4.67 1.12 -10.63
CA SER A 24 -4.20 0.48 -9.40
C SER A 24 -5.33 -0.05 -8.50
N VAL A 25 -6.60 0.12 -8.90
CA VAL A 25 -7.72 -0.48 -8.15
C VAL A 25 -7.60 -2.01 -8.13
N PRO A 26 -8.08 -2.68 -7.07
CA PRO A 26 -7.92 -4.13 -6.90
C PRO A 26 -8.40 -4.94 -8.11
N ASP A 27 -9.51 -4.54 -8.73
CA ASP A 27 -10.07 -5.24 -9.90
C ASP A 27 -9.09 -5.26 -11.07
N ALA A 28 -8.55 -4.11 -11.46
CA ALA A 28 -7.59 -4.00 -12.55
C ALA A 28 -6.28 -4.73 -12.21
N ALA A 29 -5.83 -4.63 -10.96
CA ALA A 29 -4.64 -5.32 -10.48
C ALA A 29 -4.78 -6.85 -10.56
N ILE A 30 -5.90 -7.39 -10.09
CA ILE A 30 -6.18 -8.84 -10.16
C ILE A 30 -6.30 -9.31 -11.60
N GLN A 31 -7.00 -8.59 -12.47
CA GLN A 31 -7.12 -8.96 -13.89
C GLN A 31 -5.75 -9.04 -14.58
N ARG A 32 -4.86 -8.08 -14.34
CA ARG A 32 -3.49 -8.11 -14.87
C ARG A 32 -2.70 -9.35 -14.40
N ALA A 33 -2.82 -9.70 -13.12
CA ALA A 33 -2.15 -10.87 -12.56
C ALA A 33 -2.73 -12.18 -13.10
N LEU A 34 -4.04 -12.28 -13.23
CA LEU A 34 -4.73 -13.45 -13.77
C LEU A 34 -4.44 -13.70 -15.25
N ALA A 35 -4.15 -12.65 -16.02
CA ALA A 35 -3.73 -12.80 -17.42
C ALA A 35 -2.42 -13.60 -17.58
N GLN A 36 -1.62 -13.72 -16.51
CA GLN A 36 -0.37 -14.50 -16.47
C GLN A 36 -0.55 -15.83 -15.73
N LEU A 37 -1.78 -16.16 -15.30
CA LEU A 37 -2.04 -17.37 -14.51
C LEU A 37 -1.85 -18.63 -15.36
N PRO A 38 -0.93 -19.54 -14.99
CA PRO A 38 -0.73 -20.78 -15.74
C PRO A 38 -1.98 -21.67 -15.72
N PRO A 39 -2.19 -22.53 -16.72
CA PRO A 39 -3.25 -23.54 -16.68
C PRO A 39 -3.12 -24.43 -15.44
N CYS A 40 -4.26 -24.80 -14.84
CA CYS A 40 -4.33 -25.77 -13.75
C CYS A 40 -5.02 -27.06 -14.24
N GLN A 41 -4.46 -28.23 -13.87
CA GLN A 41 -5.02 -29.53 -14.27
C GLN A 41 -5.98 -30.10 -13.22
N GLY A 42 -5.94 -29.58 -12.01
CA GLY A 42 -6.78 -29.99 -10.89
C GLY A 42 -7.70 -28.86 -10.42
N ARG A 43 -8.07 -28.92 -9.16
CA ARG A 43 -8.95 -27.93 -8.50
C ARG A 43 -8.24 -26.59 -8.33
N THR A 44 -8.98 -25.49 -8.44
CA THR A 44 -8.53 -24.17 -7.99
C THR A 44 -9.30 -23.79 -6.72
N VAL A 45 -8.57 -23.61 -5.63
CA VAL A 45 -9.09 -23.13 -4.34
C VAL A 45 -8.68 -21.67 -4.18
N LEU A 46 -9.65 -20.79 -3.91
CA LEU A 46 -9.39 -19.38 -3.67
C LEU A 46 -9.25 -19.12 -2.17
N VAL A 47 -8.19 -18.44 -1.75
CA VAL A 47 -8.08 -17.84 -0.43
C VAL A 47 -7.74 -16.37 -0.61
N SER A 48 -8.60 -15.47 -0.16
CA SER A 48 -8.41 -14.03 -0.28
C SER A 48 -8.42 -13.37 1.08
N ILE A 49 -7.38 -12.58 1.39
CA ILE A 49 -7.20 -11.97 2.71
C ILE A 49 -6.86 -10.49 2.62
N GLY A 50 -7.28 -9.72 3.61
CA GLY A 50 -6.93 -8.31 3.75
C GLY A 50 -8.12 -7.36 3.63
N LYS A 51 -7.88 -6.05 3.76
CA LYS A 51 -8.94 -5.03 3.69
C LYS A 51 -9.68 -5.06 2.34
N ALA A 52 -8.96 -5.32 1.23
CA ALA A 52 -9.53 -5.48 -0.09
C ALA A 52 -9.87 -6.96 -0.42
N GLY A 53 -9.88 -7.86 0.57
CA GLY A 53 -10.07 -9.29 0.37
C GLY A 53 -11.37 -9.64 -0.33
N TRP A 54 -12.47 -8.95 -0.01
CA TRP A 54 -13.74 -9.15 -0.70
C TRP A 54 -13.64 -8.72 -2.19
N GLN A 55 -13.11 -7.54 -2.45
CA GLN A 55 -13.03 -6.98 -3.80
C GLN A 55 -12.09 -7.79 -4.70
N THR A 56 -10.92 -8.19 -4.19
CA THR A 56 -9.98 -9.04 -4.94
C THR A 56 -10.56 -10.42 -5.23
N ALA A 57 -11.29 -11.01 -4.27
CA ALA A 57 -11.99 -12.27 -4.49
C ALA A 57 -13.10 -12.14 -5.55
N LYS A 58 -13.88 -11.04 -5.49
CA LYS A 58 -14.92 -10.76 -6.48
C LYS A 58 -14.34 -10.63 -7.89
N ALA A 59 -13.27 -9.84 -8.04
CA ALA A 59 -12.57 -9.68 -9.33
C ALA A 59 -12.03 -11.01 -9.89
N ALA A 60 -11.46 -11.85 -9.02
CA ALA A 60 -10.98 -13.16 -9.42
C ALA A 60 -12.12 -14.12 -9.79
N TYR A 61 -13.21 -14.09 -9.03
CA TYR A 61 -14.39 -14.92 -9.31
C TYR A 61 -15.09 -14.51 -10.60
N ASP A 62 -15.19 -13.20 -10.89
CA ASP A 62 -15.77 -12.70 -12.15
C ASP A 62 -14.93 -13.11 -13.37
N ALA A 63 -13.60 -13.21 -13.21
CA ALA A 63 -12.71 -13.61 -14.30
C ALA A 63 -12.66 -15.14 -14.52
N LEU A 64 -12.70 -15.92 -13.45
CA LEU A 64 -12.45 -17.36 -13.48
C LEU A 64 -13.72 -18.22 -13.33
N GLY A 65 -14.78 -17.66 -12.73
CA GLY A 65 -16.07 -18.31 -12.56
C GLY A 65 -15.99 -19.69 -11.89
N SER A 66 -16.65 -20.65 -12.50
CA SER A 66 -16.74 -22.04 -11.99
C SER A 66 -15.41 -22.81 -12.00
N THR A 67 -14.31 -22.23 -12.47
CA THR A 67 -12.98 -22.85 -12.30
C THR A 67 -12.51 -22.77 -10.84
N ILE A 68 -13.07 -21.85 -10.04
CA ILE A 68 -12.89 -21.80 -8.59
C ILE A 68 -13.94 -22.72 -7.96
N GLU A 69 -13.51 -23.90 -7.50
CA GLU A 69 -14.43 -24.90 -6.92
C GLU A 69 -14.87 -24.56 -5.50
N GLN A 70 -13.99 -23.95 -4.73
CA GLN A 70 -14.28 -23.47 -3.38
C GLN A 70 -13.35 -22.32 -3.01
N GLY A 71 -13.70 -21.58 -1.97
CA GLY A 71 -12.81 -20.55 -1.48
C GLY A 71 -13.27 -19.89 -0.20
N VAL A 72 -12.33 -19.20 0.43
CA VAL A 72 -12.52 -18.46 1.66
C VAL A 72 -12.02 -17.03 1.48
N VAL A 73 -12.85 -16.09 1.88
CA VAL A 73 -12.56 -14.66 1.87
C VAL A 73 -12.52 -14.16 3.31
N VAL A 74 -11.44 -13.51 3.70
CA VAL A 74 -11.28 -12.90 5.03
C VAL A 74 -11.03 -11.42 4.86
N THR A 75 -11.97 -10.60 5.29
CA THR A 75 -11.88 -9.15 5.17
C THR A 75 -12.21 -8.46 6.50
N LYS A 76 -12.00 -7.15 6.56
CA LYS A 76 -12.29 -6.34 7.75
C LYS A 76 -13.81 -6.16 7.90
N TYR A 77 -14.27 -6.03 9.13
CA TYR A 77 -15.68 -5.69 9.43
C TYR A 77 -16.18 -4.52 8.57
N GLY A 78 -17.36 -4.70 7.95
CA GLY A 78 -17.99 -3.71 7.08
C GLY A 78 -17.38 -3.57 5.68
N HIS A 79 -16.44 -4.43 5.29
CA HIS A 79 -15.83 -4.42 3.97
C HIS A 79 -16.41 -5.46 3.00
N SER A 80 -17.24 -6.39 3.49
CA SER A 80 -18.00 -7.28 2.63
C SER A 80 -19.16 -6.53 1.97
N GLN A 81 -19.39 -6.78 0.69
CA GLN A 81 -20.50 -6.19 -0.08
C GLN A 81 -21.51 -7.26 -0.51
N GLY A 82 -21.52 -8.42 0.15
CA GLY A 82 -22.46 -9.48 -0.11
C GLY A 82 -21.81 -10.78 -0.61
N PRO A 83 -22.61 -11.77 -1.03
CA PRO A 83 -22.10 -13.08 -1.47
C PRO A 83 -21.32 -12.99 -2.78
N ILE A 84 -20.37 -13.92 -2.93
CA ILE A 84 -19.60 -14.12 -4.17
C ILE A 84 -19.72 -15.61 -4.53
N GLY A 85 -20.69 -15.98 -5.36
CA GLY A 85 -20.96 -17.37 -5.67
C GLY A 85 -21.12 -18.20 -4.37
N ASP A 86 -20.42 -19.34 -4.31
CA ASP A 86 -20.41 -20.26 -3.17
C ASP A 86 -19.21 -20.04 -2.22
N LEU A 87 -18.48 -18.90 -2.34
CA LEU A 87 -17.35 -18.61 -1.49
C LEU A 87 -17.79 -18.31 -0.06
N ALA A 88 -17.09 -18.86 0.93
CA ALA A 88 -17.30 -18.55 2.34
C ALA A 88 -16.65 -17.20 2.69
N ILE A 89 -17.44 -16.23 3.15
CA ILE A 89 -16.98 -14.89 3.45
C ILE A 89 -16.99 -14.68 4.96
N TYR A 90 -15.87 -14.23 5.51
CA TYR A 90 -15.67 -13.91 6.91
C TYR A 90 -15.24 -12.46 7.06
N GLU A 91 -15.82 -11.78 8.02
CA GLU A 91 -15.37 -10.48 8.50
C GLU A 91 -14.69 -10.62 9.87
N ALA A 92 -13.59 -9.91 10.08
CA ALA A 92 -12.74 -10.06 11.26
C ALA A 92 -12.10 -8.73 11.69
N GLY A 93 -11.43 -8.76 12.86
CA GLY A 93 -10.82 -7.60 13.50
C GLY A 93 -9.57 -7.10 12.79
N HIS A 94 -9.43 -5.78 12.71
CA HIS A 94 -8.25 -5.07 12.25
C HIS A 94 -8.17 -3.69 12.92
N PRO A 95 -7.02 -3.24 13.45
CA PRO A 95 -5.65 -3.77 13.27
C PRO A 95 -5.26 -4.91 14.23
N VAL A 96 -6.09 -5.25 15.20
CA VAL A 96 -5.84 -6.33 16.15
C VAL A 96 -6.61 -7.57 15.71
N PRO A 97 -5.98 -8.76 15.65
CA PRO A 97 -6.69 -10.01 15.35
C PRO A 97 -7.67 -10.36 16.47
N ASP A 98 -8.78 -10.98 16.12
CA ASP A 98 -9.80 -11.45 17.06
C ASP A 98 -10.14 -12.93 16.80
N GLU A 99 -11.10 -13.47 17.58
CA GLU A 99 -11.55 -14.85 17.39
C GLU A 99 -12.13 -15.12 15.99
N HIS A 100 -12.71 -14.09 15.34
CA HIS A 100 -13.19 -14.24 13.97
C HIS A 100 -12.04 -14.37 12.97
N SER A 101 -10.91 -13.67 13.19
CA SER A 101 -9.67 -13.84 12.42
C SER A 101 -9.17 -15.30 12.50
N VAL A 102 -9.19 -15.88 13.71
CA VAL A 102 -8.77 -17.27 13.93
C VAL A 102 -9.71 -18.25 13.24
N ARG A 103 -11.02 -18.09 13.42
CA ARG A 103 -12.05 -18.95 12.81
C ARG A 103 -12.02 -18.89 11.28
N ALA A 104 -11.83 -17.71 10.71
CA ALA A 104 -11.72 -17.52 9.28
C ALA A 104 -10.44 -18.19 8.72
N THR A 105 -9.34 -18.10 9.46
CA THR A 105 -8.07 -18.75 9.11
C THR A 105 -8.19 -20.27 9.16
N GLU A 106 -8.84 -20.83 10.17
CA GLU A 106 -9.10 -22.29 10.24
C GLU A 106 -10.00 -22.76 9.09
N ALA A 107 -11.00 -21.97 8.68
CA ALA A 107 -11.80 -22.27 7.50
C ALA A 107 -10.94 -22.28 6.21
N ALA A 108 -10.02 -21.32 6.06
CA ALA A 108 -9.10 -21.29 4.93
C ALA A 108 -8.14 -22.51 4.94
N LEU A 109 -7.63 -22.90 6.10
CA LEU A 109 -6.78 -24.09 6.24
C LEU A 109 -7.54 -25.38 5.93
N ALA A 110 -8.81 -25.47 6.34
CA ALA A 110 -9.67 -26.60 5.98
C ALA A 110 -9.90 -26.68 4.46
N ALA A 111 -10.12 -25.53 3.80
CA ALA A 111 -10.33 -25.46 2.35
C ALA A 111 -9.10 -25.91 1.54
N VAL A 112 -7.88 -25.69 2.04
CA VAL A 112 -6.63 -26.10 1.36
C VAL A 112 -6.10 -27.46 1.83
N SER A 113 -6.81 -28.15 2.72
CA SER A 113 -6.41 -29.47 3.22
C SER A 113 -6.63 -30.55 2.17
N GLY A 114 -5.68 -31.50 2.07
CA GLY A 114 -5.79 -32.67 1.20
C GLY A 114 -5.72 -32.35 -0.30
N LEU A 115 -5.15 -31.22 -0.68
CA LEU A 115 -4.88 -30.89 -2.07
C LEU A 115 -3.74 -31.75 -2.64
N SER A 116 -3.79 -31.98 -3.95
CA SER A 116 -2.77 -32.71 -4.70
C SER A 116 -1.82 -31.79 -5.46
N ALA A 117 -0.74 -32.32 -6.01
CA ALA A 117 0.18 -31.57 -6.87
C ALA A 117 -0.44 -31.07 -8.20
N ARG A 118 -1.64 -31.51 -8.56
CA ARG A 118 -2.40 -31.02 -9.72
C ARG A 118 -3.26 -29.80 -9.36
N ASP A 119 -3.54 -29.61 -8.07
CA ASP A 119 -4.40 -28.56 -7.56
C ASP A 119 -3.61 -27.26 -7.39
N ARG A 120 -4.32 -26.15 -7.35
CA ARG A 120 -3.77 -24.82 -7.14
C ARG A 120 -4.52 -24.08 -6.05
N VAL A 121 -3.78 -23.37 -5.22
CA VAL A 121 -4.30 -22.35 -4.33
C VAL A 121 -4.07 -20.98 -4.99
N LEU A 122 -5.14 -20.27 -5.33
CA LEU A 122 -5.07 -18.87 -5.74
C LEU A 122 -5.15 -18.04 -4.46
N PHE A 123 -4.01 -17.48 -4.04
CA PHE A 123 -3.88 -16.77 -2.78
C PHE A 123 -3.78 -15.26 -3.03
N LEU A 124 -4.85 -14.52 -2.71
CA LEU A 124 -4.95 -13.08 -2.90
C LEU A 124 -4.68 -12.38 -1.57
N VAL A 125 -3.73 -11.46 -1.55
CA VAL A 125 -3.29 -10.78 -0.33
C VAL A 125 -3.33 -9.28 -0.52
N SER A 126 -3.97 -8.58 0.40
CA SER A 126 -3.97 -7.11 0.45
C SER A 126 -3.61 -6.62 1.86
N GLY A 127 -3.42 -5.32 2.02
CA GLY A 127 -3.08 -4.69 3.30
C GLY A 127 -4.01 -5.10 4.43
N GLY A 128 -3.48 -5.18 5.65
CA GLY A 128 -4.21 -5.62 6.84
C GLY A 128 -4.26 -7.13 7.07
N GLY A 129 -3.76 -7.95 6.13
CA GLY A 129 -3.74 -9.40 6.24
C GLY A 129 -3.02 -9.95 7.49
N SER A 130 -2.10 -9.20 8.08
CA SER A 130 -1.41 -9.62 9.31
C SER A 130 -2.34 -9.83 10.51
N ALA A 131 -3.42 -9.06 10.63
CA ALA A 131 -4.43 -9.24 11.67
C ALA A 131 -5.54 -10.17 11.23
N LEU A 132 -6.01 -10.02 9.99
CA LEU A 132 -7.15 -10.74 9.45
C LEU A 132 -6.89 -12.24 9.22
N PHE A 133 -5.62 -12.62 9.01
CA PHE A 133 -5.22 -14.01 8.75
C PHE A 133 -4.23 -14.47 9.81
N GLU A 134 -4.77 -14.99 10.93
CA GLU A 134 -3.99 -15.38 12.11
C GLU A 134 -4.44 -16.73 12.67
N ARG A 135 -3.46 -17.59 12.93
CA ARG A 135 -3.59 -18.82 13.71
C ARG A 135 -2.53 -18.79 14.80
N PRO A 136 -2.86 -18.26 15.98
CA PRO A 136 -1.87 -18.13 17.04
C PRO A 136 -1.46 -19.52 17.58
N LEU A 137 -0.18 -19.69 17.85
CA LEU A 137 0.38 -20.89 18.48
C LEU A 137 0.49 -20.75 20.00
N VAL A 138 0.16 -19.58 20.50
CA VAL A 138 -0.03 -19.26 21.93
C VAL A 138 -1.47 -18.74 22.12
N PRO A 139 -1.99 -18.58 23.34
CA PRO A 139 -3.28 -17.90 23.55
C PRO A 139 -3.32 -16.54 22.84
N LEU A 140 -4.44 -16.20 22.20
CA LEU A 140 -4.59 -14.95 21.44
C LEU A 140 -4.25 -13.72 22.30
N ALA A 141 -4.71 -13.70 23.54
CA ALA A 141 -4.41 -12.62 24.50
C ALA A 141 -2.90 -12.48 24.77
N GLU A 142 -2.13 -13.58 24.78
CA GLU A 142 -0.69 -13.52 24.91
C GLU A 142 -0.01 -12.95 23.66
N LEU A 143 -0.49 -13.32 22.45
CA LEU A 143 0.02 -12.75 21.21
C LEU A 143 -0.21 -11.23 21.14
N GLU A 144 -1.38 -10.78 21.61
CA GLU A 144 -1.74 -9.36 21.72
C GLU A 144 -0.84 -8.64 22.71
N ASP A 145 -0.65 -9.22 23.89
CA ASP A 145 0.22 -8.65 24.93
C ASP A 145 1.67 -8.51 24.46
N ILE A 146 2.24 -9.55 23.85
CA ILE A 146 3.62 -9.52 23.31
C ILE A 146 3.75 -8.43 22.24
N THR A 147 2.74 -8.33 21.33
CA THR A 147 2.73 -7.28 20.31
C THR A 147 2.65 -5.88 20.95
N GLY A 148 1.82 -5.73 21.98
CA GLY A 148 1.70 -4.49 22.76
C GLY A 148 2.99 -4.09 23.44
N GLN A 149 3.69 -5.03 24.10
CA GLN A 149 5.01 -4.79 24.71
C GLN A 149 6.00 -4.25 23.68
N MET A 150 6.07 -4.85 22.49
CA MET A 150 6.99 -4.41 21.44
C MET A 150 6.65 -3.00 20.92
N LEU A 151 5.37 -2.69 20.74
CA LEU A 151 4.93 -1.35 20.31
C LEU A 151 5.30 -0.27 21.34
N VAL A 152 5.07 -0.55 22.63
CA VAL A 152 5.43 0.37 23.73
C VAL A 152 6.94 0.60 23.80
N CYS A 153 7.75 -0.42 23.48
CA CYS A 153 9.20 -0.32 23.43
C CYS A 153 9.73 0.36 22.15
N GLY A 154 8.87 0.77 21.23
CA GLY A 154 9.26 1.44 19.98
C GLY A 154 9.90 0.50 18.95
N ALA A 155 9.55 -0.79 18.98
CA ALA A 155 9.99 -1.74 17.97
C ALA A 155 9.41 -1.40 16.59
N ASP A 156 10.23 -1.47 15.55
CA ASP A 156 9.78 -1.29 14.18
C ASP A 156 9.01 -2.52 13.67
N ILE A 157 8.32 -2.35 12.54
CA ILE A 157 7.46 -3.40 11.96
C ILE A 157 8.25 -4.68 11.60
N THR A 158 9.52 -4.57 11.22
CA THR A 158 10.38 -5.72 10.90
C THR A 158 10.66 -6.53 12.16
N GLN A 159 10.97 -5.85 13.26
CA GLN A 159 11.22 -6.46 14.57
C GLN A 159 9.95 -7.13 15.12
N ILE A 160 8.81 -6.46 15.02
CA ILE A 160 7.50 -7.02 15.41
C ILE A 160 7.20 -8.29 14.60
N ASN A 161 7.39 -8.25 13.28
CA ASN A 161 7.15 -9.41 12.42
C ASN A 161 8.14 -10.56 12.70
N THR A 162 9.38 -10.29 13.11
CA THR A 162 10.35 -11.31 13.50
C THR A 162 9.83 -12.19 14.64
N ILE A 163 9.14 -11.61 15.61
CA ILE A 163 8.51 -12.32 16.72
C ILE A 163 7.17 -12.95 16.27
N ARG A 164 6.29 -12.18 15.65
CA ARG A 164 4.94 -12.63 15.28
C ARG A 164 4.95 -13.82 14.32
N LYS A 165 5.86 -13.86 13.35
CA LYS A 165 5.99 -14.99 12.41
C LYS A 165 6.23 -16.31 13.13
N ARG A 166 6.95 -16.32 14.26
CA ARG A 166 7.24 -17.53 15.04
C ARG A 166 6.08 -17.98 15.91
N LEU A 167 5.26 -17.04 16.35
CA LEU A 167 4.09 -17.30 17.19
C LEU A 167 2.82 -17.62 16.38
N SER A 168 2.90 -17.69 15.06
CA SER A 168 1.78 -17.91 14.15
C SER A 168 1.92 -19.20 13.36
N GLY A 169 0.84 -19.94 13.22
CA GLY A 169 0.76 -21.18 12.44
C GLY A 169 0.60 -20.96 10.92
N VAL A 170 0.46 -19.70 10.45
CA VAL A 170 0.23 -19.39 9.03
C VAL A 170 1.23 -18.40 8.45
N LYS A 171 1.93 -17.61 9.28
CA LYS A 171 2.89 -16.59 8.82
C LYS A 171 4.27 -17.19 8.53
N GLY A 172 5.17 -16.39 7.91
CA GLY A 172 6.54 -16.80 7.62
C GLY A 172 6.62 -18.06 6.75
N GLY A 173 5.78 -18.17 5.73
CA GLY A 173 5.77 -19.28 4.77
C GLY A 173 4.95 -20.52 5.20
N ARG A 174 4.46 -20.56 6.45
CA ARG A 174 3.76 -21.74 6.96
C ARG A 174 2.46 -22.06 6.21
N PHE A 175 1.70 -21.02 5.79
CA PHE A 175 0.49 -21.26 5.00
C PHE A 175 0.81 -21.97 3.68
N ALA A 176 1.79 -21.51 2.93
CA ALA A 176 2.18 -22.19 1.68
C ALA A 176 2.73 -23.61 1.93
N GLN A 177 3.45 -23.81 3.02
CA GLN A 177 3.90 -25.14 3.42
C GLN A 177 2.72 -26.08 3.71
N LEU A 178 1.66 -25.58 4.35
CA LEU A 178 0.44 -26.35 4.61
C LEU A 178 -0.37 -26.64 3.35
N CYS A 179 -0.23 -25.85 2.30
CA CYS A 179 -0.85 -26.10 0.99
C CYS A 179 -0.15 -27.20 0.20
N ALA A 180 1.10 -27.58 0.55
CA ALA A 180 1.85 -28.58 -0.19
C ALA A 180 1.12 -29.94 -0.19
N PRO A 181 1.15 -30.69 -1.34
CA PRO A 181 1.94 -30.48 -2.55
C PRO A 181 1.28 -29.58 -3.62
N ALA A 182 0.16 -28.94 -3.34
CA ALA A 182 -0.48 -28.01 -4.27
C ALA A 182 0.38 -26.76 -4.50
N HIS A 183 0.28 -26.20 -5.70
CA HIS A 183 0.96 -24.96 -6.04
C HIS A 183 0.17 -23.74 -5.55
N VAL A 184 0.83 -22.81 -4.85
CA VAL A 184 0.28 -21.55 -4.41
C VAL A 184 0.65 -20.47 -5.42
N TYR A 185 -0.36 -19.90 -6.09
CA TYR A 185 -0.19 -18.71 -6.91
C TYR A 185 -0.62 -17.50 -6.09
N ALA A 186 0.34 -16.79 -5.51
CA ALA A 186 0.13 -15.67 -4.62
C ALA A 186 0.10 -14.36 -5.41
N ILE A 187 -1.01 -13.62 -5.34
CA ILE A 187 -1.14 -12.27 -5.90
C ILE A 187 -1.18 -11.29 -4.75
N LEU A 188 -0.19 -10.40 -4.70
CA LEU A 188 -0.01 -9.44 -3.62
C LEU A 188 -0.36 -8.03 -4.12
N LEU A 189 -1.25 -7.36 -3.37
CA LEU A 189 -1.45 -5.92 -3.42
C LEU A 189 -0.71 -5.33 -2.22
N SER A 190 0.33 -4.53 -2.50
CA SER A 190 1.27 -4.06 -1.49
C SER A 190 1.01 -2.60 -1.15
N ASP A 191 0.85 -2.33 0.14
CA ASP A 191 0.89 -1.00 0.76
C ASP A 191 2.23 -0.73 1.47
N VAL A 192 3.22 -1.61 1.26
CA VAL A 192 4.55 -1.52 1.89
C VAL A 192 5.59 -1.08 0.86
N ILE A 193 6.31 0.00 1.14
CA ILE A 193 7.34 0.54 0.25
C ILE A 193 8.44 -0.49 0.00
N GLY A 194 8.76 -0.69 -1.28
CA GLY A 194 9.74 -1.67 -1.73
C GLY A 194 9.21 -3.09 -1.85
N ASP A 195 7.92 -3.29 -1.58
CA ASP A 195 7.17 -4.54 -1.81
C ASP A 195 7.84 -5.80 -1.22
N PRO A 196 8.35 -5.82 0.02
CA PRO A 196 8.98 -7.01 0.59
C PRO A 196 7.91 -8.07 0.88
N PRO A 197 7.87 -9.19 0.11
CA PRO A 197 6.75 -10.15 0.21
C PRO A 197 6.67 -10.86 1.55
N ASP A 198 7.78 -10.95 2.28
CA ASP A 198 7.84 -11.51 3.63
C ASP A 198 7.28 -10.56 4.71
N MET A 199 7.05 -9.29 4.37
CA MET A 199 6.44 -8.29 5.25
C MET A 199 4.95 -8.11 4.99
N ILE A 200 4.50 -8.28 3.73
CA ILE A 200 3.09 -8.16 3.35
C ILE A 200 2.30 -9.27 4.05
N ALA A 201 1.31 -8.91 4.86
CA ALA A 201 0.54 -9.83 5.72
C ALA A 201 1.41 -10.72 6.62
N SER A 202 2.67 -10.32 6.91
CA SER A 202 3.71 -11.11 7.59
C SER A 202 4.10 -12.40 6.86
N GLY A 203 4.03 -12.40 5.52
CA GLY A 203 4.55 -13.43 4.63
C GLY A 203 3.95 -14.83 4.73
N PRO A 204 2.62 -15.04 4.62
CA PRO A 204 2.05 -16.38 4.74
C PRO A 204 2.54 -17.36 3.67
N ALA A 205 2.82 -16.86 2.47
CA ALA A 205 3.33 -17.63 1.33
C ALA A 205 4.77 -17.26 0.97
N TYR A 206 5.56 -16.78 1.93
CA TYR A 206 6.93 -16.34 1.68
C TYR A 206 7.90 -16.86 2.74
N PRO A 207 9.08 -17.36 2.38
CA PRO A 207 10.08 -17.81 3.34
C PRO A 207 10.47 -16.69 4.30
N ASP A 208 10.65 -17.02 5.59
CA ASP A 208 11.10 -16.06 6.57
C ASP A 208 12.62 -15.86 6.49
N SER A 209 13.05 -14.64 6.23
CA SER A 209 14.47 -14.26 6.19
C SER A 209 15.12 -14.12 7.57
N THR A 210 14.32 -14.00 8.66
CA THR A 210 14.82 -13.76 10.01
C THR A 210 15.28 -15.05 10.70
N THR A 211 16.20 -14.94 11.65
CA THR A 211 16.78 -16.08 12.38
C THR A 211 16.32 -16.15 13.83
N THR A 212 16.40 -17.32 14.45
CA THR A 212 16.18 -17.50 15.89
C THR A 212 17.09 -16.59 16.71
N ALA A 213 18.35 -16.43 16.32
CA ALA A 213 19.27 -15.53 17.01
C ALA A 213 18.77 -14.06 17.02
N GLN A 214 18.21 -13.60 15.90
CA GLN A 214 17.59 -12.27 15.83
C GLN A 214 16.36 -12.16 16.72
N ALA A 215 15.49 -13.18 16.73
CA ALA A 215 14.31 -13.19 17.60
C ALA A 215 14.70 -13.13 19.08
N MET A 216 15.65 -13.95 19.53
CA MET A 216 16.11 -13.98 20.90
C MET A 216 16.86 -12.69 21.32
N ALA A 217 17.57 -12.07 20.38
CA ALA A 217 18.18 -10.76 20.60
C ALA A 217 17.13 -9.66 20.85
N LEU A 218 15.98 -9.71 20.15
CA LEU A 218 14.86 -8.78 20.37
C LEU A 218 14.20 -9.00 21.74
N VAL A 219 14.00 -10.26 22.15
CA VAL A 219 13.49 -10.59 23.49
C VAL A 219 14.37 -9.96 24.57
N SER A 220 15.69 -10.14 24.44
CA SER A 220 16.67 -9.58 25.41
C SER A 220 16.72 -8.05 25.34
N ARG A 221 16.72 -7.48 24.14
CA ARG A 221 16.80 -6.03 23.92
C ARG A 221 15.64 -5.28 24.54
N TYR A 222 14.42 -5.79 24.36
CA TYR A 222 13.18 -5.14 24.80
C TYR A 222 12.68 -5.65 26.16
N GLY A 223 13.35 -6.66 26.76
CA GLY A 223 12.95 -7.25 28.03
C GLY A 223 11.55 -7.85 27.98
N LEU A 224 11.21 -8.53 26.85
CA LEU A 224 9.86 -9.05 26.65
C LEU A 224 9.52 -10.13 27.68
N THR A 225 8.33 -10.04 28.26
CA THR A 225 7.77 -11.06 29.15
C THR A 225 7.01 -12.07 28.30
N LEU A 226 7.46 -13.32 28.29
CA LEU A 226 6.96 -14.40 27.45
C LEU A 226 6.68 -15.63 28.29
N SER A 227 5.67 -16.42 27.93
CA SER A 227 5.47 -17.75 28.49
C SER A 227 6.57 -18.72 28.05
N PRO A 228 6.80 -19.83 28.78
CA PRO A 228 7.71 -20.88 28.33
C PRO A 228 7.37 -21.40 26.92
N GLN A 229 6.05 -21.55 26.61
CA GLN A 229 5.59 -21.95 25.27
C GLN A 229 5.99 -20.95 24.18
N ALA A 230 5.84 -19.65 24.44
CA ALA A 230 6.25 -18.63 23.50
C ALA A 230 7.77 -18.64 23.26
N LEU A 231 8.57 -18.82 24.30
CA LEU A 231 10.04 -18.95 24.20
C LEU A 231 10.43 -20.15 23.34
N ASP A 232 9.85 -21.33 23.60
CA ASP A 232 10.11 -22.57 22.83
C ASP A 232 9.76 -22.38 21.33
N LEU A 233 8.70 -21.64 21.03
CA LEU A 233 8.31 -21.32 19.66
C LEU A 233 9.28 -20.35 18.98
N LEU A 234 9.84 -19.40 19.70
CA LEU A 234 10.85 -18.47 19.16
C LEU A 234 12.15 -19.16 18.78
N GLU A 235 12.48 -20.30 19.41
CA GLU A 235 13.64 -21.13 19.08
C GLU A 235 13.44 -21.95 17.79
N GLN A 236 12.20 -22.05 17.26
CA GLN A 236 11.89 -22.79 16.05
C GLN A 236 12.01 -21.89 14.82
N GLU A 237 12.80 -22.30 13.84
CA GLU A 237 12.92 -21.57 12.57
C GLU A 237 11.68 -21.80 11.70
N PRO A 238 11.06 -20.72 11.20
CA PRO A 238 10.05 -20.83 10.13
C PRO A 238 10.66 -21.38 8.83
N PRO A 239 9.83 -21.79 7.86
CA PRO A 239 10.31 -22.25 6.55
C PRO A 239 11.27 -21.26 5.90
N LYS A 240 12.43 -21.77 5.43
CA LYS A 240 13.46 -20.99 4.75
C LYS A 240 13.41 -21.13 3.23
N VAL A 241 12.76 -22.17 2.75
CA VAL A 241 12.58 -22.47 1.31
C VAL A 241 11.15 -22.92 1.10
N LEU A 242 10.56 -22.50 0.01
CA LEU A 242 9.24 -22.90 -0.46
C LEU A 242 9.35 -23.18 -1.97
N ASP A 243 9.10 -24.41 -2.37
CA ASP A 243 9.22 -24.84 -3.78
C ASP A 243 7.88 -24.80 -4.53
N ASN A 244 6.78 -24.58 -3.80
CA ASN A 244 5.42 -24.62 -4.31
C ASN A 244 4.75 -23.26 -4.46
N VAL A 245 5.51 -22.16 -4.56
CA VAL A 245 4.94 -20.81 -4.62
C VAL A 245 5.43 -20.04 -5.85
N THR A 246 4.48 -19.41 -6.54
CA THR A 246 4.76 -18.31 -7.48
C THR A 246 4.12 -17.03 -6.94
N THR A 247 4.88 -15.95 -6.84
CA THR A 247 4.40 -14.67 -6.34
C THR A 247 4.35 -13.63 -7.46
N VAL A 248 3.21 -12.95 -7.56
CA VAL A 248 3.00 -11.80 -8.45
C VAL A 248 2.61 -10.59 -7.61
N ILE A 249 3.38 -9.52 -7.69
CA ILE A 249 3.04 -8.23 -7.06
C ILE A 249 2.40 -7.35 -8.13
N THR A 250 1.16 -6.94 -7.93
CA THR A 250 0.39 -6.25 -8.98
C THR A 250 -0.16 -4.89 -8.55
N GLY A 251 -0.57 -4.69 -7.32
CA GLY A 251 -0.95 -3.38 -6.78
C GLY A 251 0.17 -2.90 -5.85
N SER A 252 0.95 -1.91 -6.29
CA SER A 252 2.06 -1.36 -5.50
C SER A 252 2.41 0.05 -5.98
N VAL A 253 3.14 0.80 -5.15
CA VAL A 253 3.64 2.12 -5.53
C VAL A 253 4.52 2.07 -6.80
N ALA A 254 5.30 1.01 -6.97
CA ALA A 254 6.10 0.83 -8.18
C ALA A 254 5.23 0.64 -9.43
N GLN A 255 4.09 -0.06 -9.32
CA GLN A 255 3.13 -0.19 -10.41
C GLN A 255 2.39 1.13 -10.66
N LEU A 256 1.97 1.83 -9.60
CA LEU A 256 1.35 3.17 -9.68
C LEU A 256 2.24 4.14 -10.47
N CYS A 257 3.54 4.16 -10.20
CA CYS A 257 4.51 4.99 -10.93
C CYS A 257 4.64 4.58 -12.41
N ARG A 258 4.64 3.28 -12.72
CA ARG A 258 4.68 2.81 -14.11
C ARG A 258 3.42 3.20 -14.89
N ASP A 259 2.26 3.08 -14.27
CA ASP A 259 0.97 3.45 -14.88
C ASP A 259 0.91 4.98 -15.11
N ALA A 260 1.42 5.79 -14.17
CA ALA A 260 1.59 7.23 -14.33
C ALA A 260 2.54 7.57 -15.49
N ALA A 261 3.68 6.88 -15.59
CA ALA A 261 4.64 7.06 -16.69
C ALA A 261 3.99 6.75 -18.06
N ALA A 262 3.31 5.61 -18.16
CA ALA A 262 2.62 5.23 -19.40
C ALA A 262 1.55 6.27 -19.82
N ARG A 263 0.82 6.84 -18.84
CA ARG A 263 -0.15 7.89 -19.14
C ARG A 263 0.53 9.18 -19.58
N ALA A 264 1.62 9.59 -18.94
CA ALA A 264 2.38 10.77 -19.32
C ALA A 264 2.98 10.64 -20.74
N GLU A 265 3.49 9.47 -21.11
CA GLU A 265 3.97 9.17 -22.46
C GLU A 265 2.84 9.28 -23.49
N ALA A 266 1.65 8.78 -23.18
CA ALA A 266 0.48 8.91 -24.06
C ALA A 266 0.04 10.37 -24.26
N LEU A 267 0.36 11.27 -23.32
CA LEU A 267 0.16 12.73 -23.42
C LEU A 267 1.31 13.46 -24.12
N GLY A 268 2.36 12.73 -24.53
CA GLY A 268 3.51 13.26 -25.27
C GLY A 268 4.64 13.80 -24.38
N TYR A 269 4.69 13.42 -23.10
CA TYR A 269 5.82 13.73 -22.23
C TYR A 269 6.91 12.67 -22.34
N ARG A 270 8.16 13.11 -22.27
CA ARG A 270 9.25 12.22 -21.90
C ARG A 270 9.15 11.93 -20.41
N THR A 271 9.22 10.67 -20.02
CA THR A 271 9.09 10.28 -18.62
C THR A 271 10.44 10.03 -17.95
N CYS A 272 10.54 10.38 -16.69
CA CYS A 272 11.66 10.06 -15.82
C CYS A 272 11.12 9.61 -14.46
N LEU A 273 11.18 8.30 -14.18
CA LEU A 273 10.91 7.77 -12.86
C LEU A 273 12.11 8.07 -11.96
N LEU A 274 11.94 8.97 -10.98
CA LEU A 274 12.99 9.34 -10.05
C LEU A 274 13.12 8.31 -8.92
N THR A 275 12.02 7.91 -8.35
CA THR A 275 11.96 6.90 -7.27
C THR A 275 10.54 6.39 -7.08
N ASP A 276 10.42 5.15 -6.62
CA ASP A 276 9.20 4.55 -6.09
C ASP A 276 9.29 4.30 -4.57
N ARG A 277 10.26 4.98 -3.90
CA ARG A 277 10.58 4.81 -2.47
C ARG A 277 10.80 6.14 -1.76
N LEU A 278 10.04 7.16 -2.15
CA LEU A 278 10.16 8.48 -1.54
C LEU A 278 9.75 8.41 -0.07
N GLN A 279 10.73 8.62 0.82
CA GLN A 279 10.53 8.63 2.27
C GLN A 279 11.34 9.78 2.86
N CYS A 280 10.73 10.94 2.97
CA CYS A 280 11.34 12.14 3.57
C CYS A 280 10.23 13.06 4.07
N GLU A 281 10.60 14.19 4.64
CA GLU A 281 9.64 15.23 5.00
C GLU A 281 8.98 15.82 3.75
N ALA A 282 7.66 15.95 3.75
CA ALA A 282 6.85 16.35 2.61
C ALA A 282 7.27 17.70 2.03
N ARG A 283 7.49 18.72 2.90
CA ARG A 283 7.92 20.05 2.47
C ARG A 283 9.28 20.06 1.80
N GLU A 284 10.20 19.19 2.22
CA GLU A 284 11.53 19.11 1.61
C GLU A 284 11.48 18.44 0.23
N ALA A 285 10.60 17.44 0.04
CA ALA A 285 10.32 16.89 -1.27
C ALA A 285 9.75 17.95 -2.23
N GLY A 286 8.80 18.78 -1.78
CA GLY A 286 8.23 19.87 -2.55
C GLY A 286 9.27 20.91 -2.97
N ARG A 287 10.12 21.35 -2.05
CA ARG A 287 11.24 22.27 -2.33
C ARG A 287 12.24 21.69 -3.33
N PHE A 288 12.57 20.41 -3.18
CA PHE A 288 13.46 19.71 -4.12
C PHE A 288 12.86 19.68 -5.54
N LEU A 289 11.59 19.35 -5.68
CA LEU A 289 10.91 19.29 -6.98
C LEU A 289 10.82 20.67 -7.64
N SER A 290 10.55 21.72 -6.88
CA SER A 290 10.55 23.09 -7.43
C SER A 290 11.94 23.57 -7.87
N ALA A 291 12.99 23.17 -7.16
CA ALA A 291 14.37 23.43 -7.59
C ALA A 291 14.71 22.68 -8.91
N MET A 292 14.22 21.45 -9.08
CA MET A 292 14.30 20.73 -10.35
C MET A 292 13.56 21.45 -11.46
N ALA A 293 12.34 21.94 -11.19
CA ALA A 293 11.57 22.74 -12.14
C ALA A 293 12.35 23.96 -12.62
N GLY A 294 12.97 24.71 -11.71
CA GLY A 294 13.84 25.85 -12.04
C GLY A 294 15.02 25.49 -12.95
N THR A 295 15.50 24.25 -12.89
CA THR A 295 16.58 23.76 -13.75
C THR A 295 16.08 23.32 -15.13
N HIS A 296 14.88 22.75 -15.24
CA HIS A 296 14.40 22.05 -16.41
C HIS A 296 13.30 22.77 -17.20
N ALA A 297 12.52 23.65 -16.57
CA ALA A 297 11.45 24.38 -17.24
C ALA A 297 11.99 25.28 -18.39
N GLY A 298 11.23 25.38 -19.47
CA GLY A 298 11.55 26.24 -20.61
C GLY A 298 12.64 25.72 -21.54
N LYS A 299 13.10 24.45 -21.38
CA LYS A 299 14.14 23.85 -22.25
C LYS A 299 13.60 23.21 -23.53
N GLY A 300 12.31 23.33 -23.78
CA GLY A 300 11.67 22.86 -25.03
C GLY A 300 11.31 21.39 -25.09
N GLU A 301 11.70 20.57 -24.12
CA GLU A 301 11.24 19.19 -23.96
C GLU A 301 10.17 19.11 -22.89
N LYS A 302 8.99 18.58 -23.25
CA LYS A 302 7.96 18.25 -22.25
C LYS A 302 8.41 17.04 -21.43
N THR A 303 8.70 17.23 -20.17
CA THR A 303 9.18 16.15 -19.30
C THR A 303 8.27 15.97 -18.09
N ALA A 304 7.92 14.71 -17.79
CA ALA A 304 7.23 14.29 -16.59
C ALA A 304 8.20 13.55 -15.67
N TYR A 305 8.48 14.12 -14.52
CA TYR A 305 9.20 13.45 -13.44
C TYR A 305 8.20 12.83 -12.50
N ILE A 306 8.36 11.53 -12.24
CA ILE A 306 7.42 10.72 -11.49
C ILE A 306 8.09 10.19 -10.25
N LEU A 307 7.43 10.31 -9.12
CA LEU A 307 7.87 9.79 -7.83
C LEU A 307 6.70 9.07 -7.16
N GLY A 308 7.01 8.01 -6.44
CA GLY A 308 6.05 7.33 -5.57
C GLY A 308 6.66 7.05 -4.22
N GLY A 309 5.84 6.91 -3.21
CA GLY A 309 6.30 6.60 -1.86
C GLY A 309 5.34 7.09 -0.80
N GLU A 310 5.85 7.37 0.38
CA GLU A 310 5.08 7.89 1.50
C GLU A 310 5.92 8.89 2.28
N THR A 311 5.66 10.18 2.08
CA THR A 311 6.32 11.25 2.83
C THR A 311 5.71 11.40 4.23
N VAL A 312 6.40 12.13 5.10
CA VAL A 312 5.94 12.40 6.46
C VAL A 312 5.78 13.90 6.70
N VAL A 313 4.93 14.26 7.65
CA VAL A 313 4.74 15.62 8.13
C VAL A 313 5.14 15.70 9.60
N HIS A 314 6.01 16.64 9.94
CA HIS A 314 6.25 16.99 11.34
C HIS A 314 5.21 18.03 11.79
N LEU A 315 4.34 17.62 12.69
CA LEU A 315 3.31 18.50 13.21
C LEU A 315 3.93 19.50 14.19
N THR A 316 3.91 20.77 13.81
CA THR A 316 4.40 21.90 14.61
C THR A 316 3.30 22.90 14.94
N GLY A 317 2.21 22.87 14.19
CA GLY A 317 1.06 23.77 14.31
C GLY A 317 -0.25 23.04 14.60
N HIS A 318 -1.36 23.76 14.39
CA HIS A 318 -2.73 23.27 14.64
C HIS A 318 -3.61 23.32 13.39
N GLY A 319 -3.03 23.63 12.23
CA GLY A 319 -3.74 23.72 10.96
C GLY A 319 -4.24 22.37 10.45
N LEU A 320 -4.87 22.42 9.30
CA LEU A 320 -5.45 21.25 8.63
C LEU A 320 -4.68 20.96 7.33
N GLY A 321 -4.35 19.70 7.10
CA GLY A 321 -3.64 19.27 5.89
C GLY A 321 -3.19 17.82 5.96
N GLY A 322 -2.47 17.43 4.94
CA GLY A 322 -1.83 16.12 4.83
C GLY A 322 -0.49 16.23 4.11
N ARG A 323 0.24 15.12 4.00
CA ARG A 323 1.59 15.09 3.43
C ARG A 323 1.63 15.49 1.95
N ASN A 324 0.64 15.10 1.17
CA ASN A 324 0.56 15.42 -0.25
C ASN A 324 0.22 16.90 -0.47
N GLN A 325 -0.67 17.44 0.35
CA GLN A 325 -1.00 18.85 0.35
C GLN A 325 0.19 19.70 0.77
N GLU A 326 0.92 19.30 1.83
CA GLU A 326 2.11 20.00 2.31
C GLU A 326 3.24 19.99 1.28
N LEU A 327 3.47 18.84 0.61
CA LEU A 327 4.43 18.73 -0.48
C LEU A 327 4.11 19.69 -1.63
N ALA A 328 2.86 19.66 -2.10
CA ALA A 328 2.43 20.54 -3.19
C ALA A 328 2.54 22.01 -2.82
N LEU A 329 2.09 22.42 -1.63
CA LEU A 329 2.19 23.81 -1.17
C LEU A 329 3.64 24.27 -1.06
N ALA A 330 4.53 23.43 -0.53
CA ALA A 330 5.96 23.74 -0.40
C ALA A 330 6.67 23.92 -1.75
N ALA A 331 6.16 23.30 -2.81
CA ALA A 331 6.70 23.52 -4.16
C ALA A 331 6.31 24.88 -4.74
N ALA A 332 5.19 25.46 -4.33
CA ALA A 332 4.59 26.63 -4.98
C ALA A 332 5.53 27.84 -5.07
N GLU A 333 6.32 28.11 -4.03
CA GLU A 333 7.23 29.26 -3.99
C GLU A 333 8.34 29.14 -5.04
N GLY A 334 8.98 27.98 -5.14
CA GLY A 334 10.04 27.75 -6.11
C GLY A 334 9.53 27.55 -7.54
N LEU A 335 8.23 27.31 -7.73
CA LEU A 335 7.58 27.28 -9.04
C LEU A 335 7.21 28.67 -9.58
N ALA A 336 7.21 29.73 -8.74
CA ALA A 336 6.74 31.05 -9.11
C ALA A 336 7.33 31.54 -10.44
N GLY A 337 6.46 31.89 -11.40
CA GLY A 337 6.85 32.37 -12.72
C GLY A 337 7.33 31.31 -13.71
N LEU A 338 7.36 30.03 -13.34
CA LEU A 338 7.75 28.91 -14.22
C LEU A 338 6.52 28.29 -14.91
N GLU A 339 6.73 27.79 -16.14
CA GLU A 339 5.76 26.90 -16.80
C GLU A 339 5.99 25.47 -16.32
N ALA A 340 5.58 25.23 -15.07
CA ALA A 340 5.74 23.94 -14.41
C ALA A 340 4.60 23.71 -13.40
N VAL A 341 4.33 22.44 -13.10
CA VAL A 341 3.29 21.98 -12.18
C VAL A 341 3.84 20.87 -11.31
N VAL A 342 3.55 20.90 -10.01
CA VAL A 342 3.72 19.79 -9.07
C VAL A 342 2.35 19.34 -8.58
N ALA A 343 2.03 18.07 -8.74
CA ALA A 343 0.86 17.41 -8.16
C ALA A 343 1.32 16.26 -7.27
N SER A 344 0.74 16.13 -6.07
CA SER A 344 0.98 15.01 -5.16
C SER A 344 -0.34 14.53 -4.58
N VAL A 345 -0.61 13.21 -4.68
CA VAL A 345 -1.92 12.62 -4.42
C VAL A 345 -1.79 11.26 -3.75
N GLY A 346 -2.53 11.05 -2.66
CA GLY A 346 -2.69 9.76 -2.02
C GLY A 346 -3.62 8.85 -2.85
N SER A 347 -3.18 7.63 -3.13
CA SER A 347 -3.94 6.72 -3.98
C SER A 347 -5.28 6.26 -3.38
N ASP A 348 -5.45 6.35 -2.07
CA ASP A 348 -6.71 5.98 -1.38
C ASP A 348 -7.79 7.09 -1.43
N GLY A 349 -7.42 8.28 -1.94
CA GLY A 349 -8.31 9.41 -2.08
C GLY A 349 -8.43 10.26 -0.81
N THR A 350 -7.53 10.04 0.17
CA THR A 350 -7.49 10.81 1.42
C THR A 350 -6.07 11.31 1.72
N ASP A 351 -5.96 12.48 2.33
CA ASP A 351 -4.66 13.04 2.74
C ASP A 351 -4.80 13.76 4.08
N GLY A 352 -4.31 13.13 5.14
CA GLY A 352 -4.53 13.58 6.51
C GLY A 352 -6.02 13.53 6.91
N PRO A 353 -6.45 14.36 7.86
CA PRO A 353 -7.85 14.40 8.31
C PRO A 353 -8.72 15.31 7.42
N THR A 354 -8.53 15.26 6.08
CA THR A 354 -9.21 16.14 5.11
C THR A 354 -10.05 15.32 4.11
N ASP A 355 -10.88 15.99 3.32
CA ASP A 355 -11.64 15.44 2.21
C ASP A 355 -10.87 15.48 0.87
N ALA A 356 -9.64 15.99 0.89
CA ALA A 356 -8.76 16.03 -0.27
C ALA A 356 -7.87 14.79 -0.34
N ALA A 357 -7.56 14.34 -1.54
CA ALA A 357 -6.58 13.30 -1.81
C ALA A 357 -5.14 13.86 -1.87
N GLY A 358 -4.99 15.17 -2.02
CA GLY A 358 -3.70 15.84 -2.12
C GLY A 358 -3.78 17.24 -2.64
N GLY A 359 -2.70 17.70 -3.26
CA GLY A 359 -2.58 19.07 -3.77
C GLY A 359 -1.90 19.17 -5.13
N ILE A 360 -2.16 20.28 -5.80
CA ILE A 360 -1.54 20.68 -7.08
C ILE A 360 -1.22 22.16 -7.07
N THR A 361 0.01 22.49 -7.45
CA THR A 361 0.51 23.87 -7.52
C THR A 361 1.30 24.10 -8.79
N ASP A 362 1.33 25.34 -9.25
CA ASP A 362 1.97 25.75 -10.49
C ASP A 362 2.66 27.12 -10.35
N GLY A 363 3.23 27.63 -11.45
CA GLY A 363 3.94 28.89 -11.46
C GLY A 363 3.11 30.13 -11.13
N ALA A 364 1.77 30.04 -11.06
CA ALA A 364 0.89 31.15 -10.67
C ALA A 364 0.43 31.05 -9.20
N THR A 365 0.64 29.92 -8.55
CA THR A 365 0.07 29.62 -7.22
C THR A 365 0.59 30.56 -6.14
N ALA A 366 1.90 30.85 -6.11
CA ALA A 366 2.50 31.73 -5.11
C ALA A 366 1.95 33.15 -5.19
N ASP A 367 1.81 33.69 -6.41
CA ASP A 367 1.24 35.03 -6.63
C ASP A 367 -0.24 35.08 -6.23
N ALA A 368 -1.00 34.01 -6.51
CA ALA A 368 -2.40 33.92 -6.12
C ALA A 368 -2.56 33.90 -4.58
N LEU A 369 -1.74 33.15 -3.86
CA LEU A 369 -1.74 33.14 -2.40
C LEU A 369 -1.32 34.48 -1.81
N THR A 370 -0.29 35.13 -2.36
CA THR A 370 0.15 36.44 -1.95
C THR A 370 -0.95 37.50 -2.14
N ALA A 371 -1.66 37.46 -3.26
CA ALA A 371 -2.80 38.35 -3.52
C ALA A 371 -3.96 38.18 -2.51
N LEU A 372 -4.10 36.97 -1.94
CA LEU A 372 -5.05 36.65 -0.87
C LEU A 372 -4.52 36.96 0.54
N GLY A 373 -3.28 37.45 0.66
CA GLY A 373 -2.63 37.73 1.95
C GLY A 373 -2.20 36.48 2.70
N ILE A 374 -2.06 35.34 2.01
CA ILE A 374 -1.66 34.04 2.59
C ILE A 374 -0.15 33.83 2.38
N SER A 375 0.59 33.71 3.49
CA SER A 375 2.02 33.39 3.49
C SER A 375 2.23 31.89 3.46
N ILE A 376 2.94 31.38 2.46
CA ILE A 376 3.26 29.95 2.32
C ILE A 376 4.06 29.45 3.53
N ASP A 377 5.09 30.20 3.94
CA ASP A 377 5.93 29.82 5.08
C ASP A 377 5.15 29.73 6.40
N GLN A 378 4.29 30.71 6.68
CA GLN A 378 3.45 30.69 7.89
C GLN A 378 2.45 29.54 7.86
N THR A 379 1.84 29.29 6.70
CA THR A 379 0.91 28.18 6.48
C THR A 379 1.59 26.82 6.70
N LEU A 380 2.80 26.63 6.14
CA LEU A 380 3.58 25.41 6.35
C LEU A 380 4.02 25.26 7.82
N ALA A 381 4.38 26.35 8.51
CA ALA A 381 4.74 26.32 9.93
C ALA A 381 3.56 25.91 10.82
N ASP A 382 2.33 26.25 10.42
CA ASP A 382 1.10 25.85 11.13
C ASP A 382 0.50 24.53 10.63
N ASN A 383 1.11 23.86 9.64
CA ASN A 383 0.60 22.65 8.97
C ASN A 383 -0.81 22.83 8.36
N ASP A 384 -1.11 24.03 7.81
CA ASP A 384 -2.44 24.41 7.30
C ASP A 384 -2.55 24.41 5.77
N ALA A 385 -1.90 23.45 5.12
CA ALA A 385 -1.85 23.35 3.67
C ALA A 385 -3.25 23.26 3.03
N TYR A 386 -4.22 22.66 3.71
CA TYR A 386 -5.58 22.50 3.21
C TYR A 386 -6.25 23.84 2.89
N HIS A 387 -6.25 24.78 3.84
CA HIS A 387 -6.93 26.06 3.66
C HIS A 387 -6.25 26.93 2.60
N ALA A 388 -4.91 26.92 2.54
CA ALA A 388 -4.18 27.65 1.52
C ALA A 388 -4.46 27.09 0.11
N LEU A 389 -4.38 25.79 -0.08
CA LEU A 389 -4.67 25.15 -1.37
C LEU A 389 -6.14 25.32 -1.77
N LYS A 390 -7.06 25.25 -0.81
CA LYS A 390 -8.48 25.53 -1.06
C LYS A 390 -8.71 26.93 -1.57
N ALA A 391 -8.03 27.92 -0.99
CA ALA A 391 -8.16 29.33 -1.36
C ALA A 391 -7.68 29.63 -2.79
N CYS A 392 -6.66 28.92 -3.29
CA CYS A 392 -6.12 29.11 -4.64
C CYS A 392 -6.55 28.04 -5.65
N GLY A 393 -7.50 27.15 -5.29
CA GLY A 393 -7.95 26.07 -6.19
C GLY A 393 -6.89 24.99 -6.44
N GLY A 394 -6.06 24.74 -5.45
CA GLY A 394 -4.98 23.75 -5.50
C GLY A 394 -5.27 22.41 -4.83
N LEU A 395 -6.49 22.18 -4.31
CA LEU A 395 -6.86 20.88 -3.77
C LEU A 395 -7.20 19.89 -4.88
N VAL A 396 -6.72 18.67 -4.72
CA VAL A 396 -7.15 17.50 -5.53
C VAL A 396 -8.12 16.69 -4.69
N VAL A 397 -9.36 16.57 -5.17
CA VAL A 397 -10.44 15.82 -4.48
C VAL A 397 -10.92 14.71 -5.39
N THR A 398 -10.74 13.46 -4.98
CA THR A 398 -11.16 12.28 -5.73
C THR A 398 -12.33 11.54 -5.07
N GLY A 399 -12.54 11.72 -3.77
CA GLY A 399 -13.29 10.82 -2.93
C GLY A 399 -12.56 9.47 -2.75
N PRO A 400 -13.15 8.52 -2.01
CA PRO A 400 -12.56 7.19 -1.81
C PRO A 400 -12.36 6.46 -3.15
N THR A 401 -11.15 6.00 -3.43
CA THR A 401 -10.78 5.37 -4.70
C THR A 401 -10.92 3.86 -4.70
N GLY A 402 -11.00 3.25 -3.51
CA GLY A 402 -11.05 1.79 -3.34
C GLY A 402 -9.70 1.09 -3.44
N THR A 403 -8.59 1.83 -3.58
CA THR A 403 -7.22 1.29 -3.50
C THR A 403 -6.42 1.98 -2.41
N ASN A 404 -5.29 1.41 -2.03
CA ASN A 404 -4.25 2.05 -1.22
C ASN A 404 -2.90 1.43 -1.58
N VAL A 405 -2.14 2.15 -2.39
CA VAL A 405 -0.81 1.78 -2.86
C VAL A 405 0.16 2.97 -2.70
N ASN A 406 0.07 3.66 -1.57
CA ASN A 406 0.83 4.87 -1.22
C ASN A 406 0.51 6.08 -2.11
N ASP A 407 1.45 6.99 -2.28
CA ASP A 407 1.25 8.27 -2.95
C ASP A 407 1.95 8.32 -4.31
N ILE A 408 1.40 9.15 -5.20
CA ILE A 408 2.00 9.51 -6.48
C ILE A 408 2.28 11.01 -6.52
N THR A 409 3.48 11.37 -6.93
CA THR A 409 3.88 12.76 -7.15
C THR A 409 4.38 12.93 -8.58
N VAL A 410 3.92 13.98 -9.24
CA VAL A 410 4.26 14.29 -10.63
C VAL A 410 4.72 15.75 -10.72
N LEU A 411 5.91 15.96 -11.29
CA LEU A 411 6.39 17.26 -11.74
C LEU A 411 6.35 17.30 -13.26
N LEU A 412 5.61 18.23 -13.86
CA LEU A 412 5.61 18.52 -15.31
C LEU A 412 6.33 19.83 -15.60
N VAL A 413 7.20 19.79 -16.62
CA VAL A 413 7.92 20.96 -17.15
C VAL A 413 7.88 20.97 -18.68
#